data_7c97df7289929f2885790bd2083a9c18
#
_entry.id   7c97df7289929f2885790bd2083a9c18
#
_cell.length_a   1.000
_cell.length_b   1.000
_cell.length_c   1.000
_cell.angle_alpha   90.00
_cell.angle_beta   90.00
_cell.angle_gamma   90.00
#
_symmetry.space_group_name_H-M   'P 1'
#
loop_
_entity.id
_entity.type
_entity.pdbx_description
1 polymer ?
#
loop_
_entity_poly.entity_id
_entity_poly.type
_entity_poly.pdbx_seq_one_letter_code
_entity_poly.pdbx_strand_id
1 'polypeptide(L)'
;RNSYDDKGAPINCCVHYGTNYENSFWESTLQLFCFGDGYENQDIMTSLDIVAHELGHAVCTYSANLKYEGESGAINEGLSDIWGTCVEDYYTNNKQTWLCGEDVDIRANHTALRSMSNPNLEGQSDTYGGLYWYETEGCTPSKNNDYCGVHTNSGVLNYWFYLLCEGGSGINDLNKSYRVKGIGISNAAKIVYRAETEYLSATSNFADMRACTLKAAADLFPNNQSYNNSVADAWYAVGVENNPPYIQINKKTDEFPIV
;
A
#
# COMPACT_ATOMS: atom_id res chain seq x y z
N ARG A 1 -2.08 13.44 -12.75
CA ARG A 1 -3.43 13.40 -12.16
C ARG A 1 -3.80 14.77 -11.60
N ASN A 2 -5.04 15.19 -11.81
CA ASN A 2 -5.54 16.45 -11.27
C ASN A 2 -6.35 16.16 -9.99
N SER A 3 -5.72 16.33 -8.81
CA SER A 3 -6.24 15.92 -7.51
C SER A 3 -6.49 14.40 -7.38
N TYR A 4 -7.06 13.93 -6.27
CA TYR A 4 -7.30 12.50 -6.00
C TYR A 4 -8.37 11.88 -6.92
N ASP A 5 -9.32 12.67 -7.42
CA ASP A 5 -10.41 12.24 -8.31
C ASP A 5 -10.09 12.38 -9.80
N ASP A 6 -8.92 12.93 -10.14
CA ASP A 6 -8.48 13.31 -11.49
C ASP A 6 -9.35 14.40 -12.18
N LYS A 7 -10.16 15.10 -11.42
CA LYS A 7 -11.07 16.16 -11.91
C LYS A 7 -10.86 17.49 -11.19
N GLY A 8 -9.94 17.55 -10.23
CA GLY A 8 -9.62 18.78 -9.48
C GLY A 8 -10.47 18.97 -8.23
N ALA A 9 -10.97 17.91 -7.62
CA ALA A 9 -11.66 17.99 -6.34
C ALA A 9 -10.80 18.70 -5.28
N PRO A 10 -11.41 19.55 -4.43
CA PRO A 10 -10.71 20.19 -3.34
C PRO A 10 -10.26 19.18 -2.29
N ILE A 11 -9.11 19.39 -1.68
CA ILE A 11 -8.64 18.63 -0.53
C ILE A 11 -9.19 19.29 0.72
N ASN A 12 -10.26 18.73 1.28
CA ASN A 12 -10.90 19.21 2.49
C ASN A 12 -10.37 18.43 3.70
N CYS A 13 -9.82 19.13 4.69
CA CYS A 13 -9.28 18.52 5.90
C CYS A 13 -10.05 18.96 7.14
N CYS A 14 -10.32 18.03 8.04
CA CYS A 14 -10.81 18.25 9.37
C CYS A 14 -9.70 17.86 10.35
N VAL A 15 -9.19 18.80 11.11
CA VAL A 15 -8.25 18.57 12.21
C VAL A 15 -8.99 18.63 13.55
N HIS A 16 -8.36 18.18 14.62
CA HIS A 16 -8.97 18.07 15.95
C HIS A 16 -10.23 17.17 15.94
N TYR A 17 -10.15 16.08 15.17
CA TYR A 17 -11.28 15.15 15.08
C TYR A 17 -11.41 14.31 16.35
N GLY A 18 -12.61 14.36 16.94
CA GLY A 18 -12.90 13.58 18.14
C GLY A 18 -12.21 14.11 19.41
N THR A 19 -12.20 13.28 20.46
CA THR A 19 -11.49 13.53 21.72
C THR A 19 -10.61 12.33 22.00
N ASN A 20 -9.31 12.55 22.25
CA ASN A 20 -8.33 11.48 22.44
C ASN A 20 -8.34 10.48 21.28
N TYR A 21 -8.44 10.99 20.06
CA TYR A 21 -8.58 10.17 18.87
C TYR A 21 -7.21 9.91 18.26
N GLU A 22 -6.73 8.69 18.40
CA GLU A 22 -5.41 8.22 17.94
C GLU A 22 -5.53 7.59 16.53
N ASN A 23 -6.08 8.36 15.58
CA ASN A 23 -6.17 7.90 14.19
C ASN A 23 -6.41 9.05 13.21
N SER A 24 -6.25 8.75 11.92
CA SER A 24 -6.70 9.54 10.78
C SER A 24 -7.52 8.68 9.85
N PHE A 25 -8.29 9.27 8.95
CA PHE A 25 -9.03 8.51 7.93
C PHE A 25 -9.54 9.39 6.80
N TRP A 26 -9.69 8.78 5.64
CA TRP A 26 -10.44 9.29 4.51
C TRP A 26 -11.93 8.90 4.62
N GLU A 27 -12.83 9.89 4.64
CA GLU A 27 -14.27 9.68 4.58
C GLU A 27 -14.78 9.93 3.15
N SER A 28 -15.03 8.84 2.43
CA SER A 28 -15.33 8.89 0.99
C SER A 28 -16.69 9.53 0.66
N THR A 29 -17.69 9.38 1.53
CA THR A 29 -19.04 9.95 1.32
C THR A 29 -19.02 11.47 1.44
N LEU A 30 -18.28 12.00 2.39
CA LEU A 30 -18.15 13.44 2.64
C LEU A 30 -16.98 14.07 1.88
N GLN A 31 -16.12 13.27 1.27
CA GLN A 31 -14.87 13.69 0.64
C GLN A 31 -14.01 14.53 1.59
N LEU A 32 -13.78 13.98 2.79
CA LEU A 32 -13.15 14.68 3.89
C LEU A 32 -12.01 13.83 4.47
N PHE A 33 -10.86 14.45 4.68
CA PHE A 33 -9.73 13.88 5.41
C PHE A 33 -9.83 14.30 6.87
N CYS A 34 -9.86 13.34 7.79
CA CYS A 34 -10.01 13.61 9.22
C CYS A 34 -8.76 13.18 9.99
N PHE A 35 -8.28 14.07 10.88
CA PHE A 35 -7.06 13.86 11.66
C PHE A 35 -7.34 14.13 13.13
N GLY A 36 -7.04 13.15 13.99
CA GLY A 36 -7.12 13.28 15.45
C GLY A 36 -5.90 13.96 16.06
N ASP A 37 -6.05 14.36 17.31
CA ASP A 37 -4.97 15.02 18.09
C ASP A 37 -4.05 14.01 18.79
N GLY A 38 -4.31 12.70 18.63
CA GLY A 38 -3.59 11.69 19.40
C GLY A 38 -4.02 11.61 20.87
N TYR A 39 -3.30 10.84 21.67
CA TYR A 39 -3.52 10.72 23.12
C TYR A 39 -2.34 10.04 23.83
N GLU A 40 -2.41 8.74 24.11
CA GLU A 40 -1.41 8.02 24.92
C GLU A 40 -0.28 7.41 24.08
N ASN A 41 -0.66 6.89 22.90
CA ASN A 41 0.25 6.13 22.05
C ASN A 41 0.68 6.87 20.78
N GLN A 42 -0.09 7.88 20.40
CA GLN A 42 0.13 8.64 19.18
C GLN A 42 -0.01 10.13 19.44
N ASP A 43 0.85 10.94 18.81
CA ASP A 43 0.75 12.39 18.77
C ASP A 43 -0.20 12.83 17.64
N ILE A 44 -0.27 14.11 17.34
CA ILE A 44 -1.14 14.69 16.33
C ILE A 44 -0.94 13.99 14.98
N MET A 45 -2.01 13.45 14.41
CA MET A 45 -2.00 12.60 13.21
C MET A 45 -1.81 13.36 11.89
N THR A 46 -0.92 14.36 11.86
CA THR A 46 -0.72 15.26 10.71
C THR A 46 0.74 15.28 10.20
N SER A 47 1.51 14.22 10.44
CA SER A 47 2.80 14.06 9.75
C SER A 47 2.63 13.95 8.25
N LEU A 48 3.70 14.23 7.50
CA LEU A 48 3.63 14.30 6.04
C LEU A 48 3.20 12.98 5.41
N ASP A 49 3.77 11.89 5.87
CA ASP A 49 3.48 10.53 5.42
C ASP A 49 2.04 10.10 5.75
N ILE A 50 1.54 10.42 6.97
CA ILE A 50 0.16 10.11 7.38
C ILE A 50 -0.85 10.90 6.53
N VAL A 51 -0.64 12.19 6.31
CA VAL A 51 -1.51 12.99 5.44
C VAL A 51 -1.49 12.46 4.01
N ALA A 52 -0.34 12.05 3.51
CA ALA A 52 -0.21 11.48 2.18
C ALA A 52 -0.79 10.05 2.09
N HIS A 53 -0.75 9.26 3.17
CA HIS A 53 -1.42 7.96 3.29
C HIS A 53 -2.94 8.12 3.12
N GLU A 54 -3.58 9.05 3.84
CA GLU A 54 -5.01 9.31 3.68
C GLU A 54 -5.37 9.76 2.27
N LEU A 55 -4.50 10.58 1.65
CA LEU A 55 -4.66 10.95 0.24
C LEU A 55 -4.55 9.73 -0.69
N GLY A 56 -3.73 8.74 -0.34
CA GLY A 56 -3.62 7.45 -1.01
C GLY A 56 -4.96 6.70 -1.03
N HIS A 57 -5.66 6.63 0.09
CA HIS A 57 -7.02 6.05 0.16
C HIS A 57 -8.00 6.77 -0.77
N ALA A 58 -7.93 8.10 -0.83
CA ALA A 58 -8.76 8.87 -1.74
C ALA A 58 -8.42 8.57 -3.22
N VAL A 59 -7.14 8.48 -3.58
CA VAL A 59 -6.71 8.07 -4.92
C VAL A 59 -7.23 6.67 -5.26
N CYS A 60 -7.12 5.72 -4.34
CA CYS A 60 -7.63 4.36 -4.50
C CYS A 60 -9.15 4.35 -4.72
N THR A 61 -9.91 5.14 -3.95
CA THR A 61 -11.38 5.28 -4.09
C THR A 61 -11.77 5.70 -5.50
N TYR A 62 -11.03 6.63 -6.10
CA TYR A 62 -11.32 7.17 -7.45
C TYR A 62 -10.52 6.49 -8.58
N SER A 63 -9.89 5.36 -8.32
CA SER A 63 -9.18 4.56 -9.33
C SER A 63 -9.56 3.08 -9.24
N ALA A 64 -8.84 2.28 -8.51
CA ALA A 64 -9.09 0.84 -8.34
C ALA A 64 -10.37 0.56 -7.56
N ASN A 65 -10.75 1.46 -6.64
CA ASN A 65 -11.89 1.34 -5.75
C ASN A 65 -11.90 0.02 -4.96
N LEU A 66 -10.74 -0.35 -4.44
CA LEU A 66 -10.55 -1.59 -3.68
C LEU A 66 -11.48 -1.64 -2.46
N LYS A 67 -12.18 -2.75 -2.29
CA LYS A 67 -12.99 -2.99 -1.09
C LYS A 67 -12.10 -3.05 0.13
N TYR A 68 -12.52 -2.39 1.21
CA TYR A 68 -11.76 -2.32 2.45
C TYR A 68 -12.01 -3.56 3.33
N GLU A 69 -11.58 -4.72 2.83
CA GLU A 69 -11.71 -6.02 3.52
C GLU A 69 -10.69 -7.02 2.97
N GLY A 70 -10.14 -7.89 3.84
CA GLY A 70 -9.22 -8.96 3.47
C GLY A 70 -8.07 -8.50 2.59
N GLU A 71 -7.75 -9.25 1.53
CA GLU A 71 -6.61 -8.93 0.67
C GLU A 71 -6.78 -7.60 -0.09
N SER A 72 -7.97 -7.29 -0.58
CA SER A 72 -8.20 -6.01 -1.27
C SER A 72 -8.03 -4.82 -0.34
N GLY A 73 -8.46 -4.95 0.92
CA GLY A 73 -8.22 -3.95 1.95
C GLY A 73 -6.74 -3.82 2.33
N ALA A 74 -6.04 -4.93 2.44
CA ALA A 74 -4.60 -4.94 2.69
C ALA A 74 -3.79 -4.27 1.55
N ILE A 75 -4.21 -4.47 0.30
CA ILE A 75 -3.62 -3.77 -0.85
C ILE A 75 -3.93 -2.26 -0.79
N ASN A 76 -5.15 -1.88 -0.41
CA ASN A 76 -5.54 -0.46 -0.23
C ASN A 76 -4.64 0.22 0.81
N GLU A 77 -4.44 -0.42 1.98
CA GLU A 77 -3.52 0.06 3.03
C GLU A 77 -2.08 0.17 2.54
N GLY A 78 -1.56 -0.88 1.91
CA GLY A 78 -0.18 -0.88 1.40
C GLY A 78 0.04 0.15 0.29
N LEU A 79 -0.95 0.39 -0.59
CA LEU A 79 -0.88 1.48 -1.58
C LEU A 79 -0.81 2.84 -0.90
N SER A 80 -1.60 3.05 0.16
CA SER A 80 -1.59 4.31 0.92
C SER A 80 -0.24 4.54 1.61
N ASP A 81 0.37 3.51 2.21
CA ASP A 81 1.73 3.59 2.76
C ASP A 81 2.78 3.88 1.67
N ILE A 82 2.66 3.26 0.50
CA ILE A 82 3.55 3.53 -0.63
C ILE A 82 3.47 5.00 -1.05
N TRP A 83 2.27 5.59 -1.10
CA TRP A 83 2.12 7.01 -1.46
C TRP A 83 2.62 7.93 -0.35
N GLY A 84 2.42 7.60 0.93
CA GLY A 84 3.02 8.29 2.07
C GLY A 84 4.54 8.37 1.92
N THR A 85 5.15 7.20 1.77
CA THR A 85 6.59 7.02 1.55
C THR A 85 7.12 7.78 0.32
N CYS A 86 6.41 7.73 -0.81
CA CYS A 86 6.84 8.45 -2.02
C CYS A 86 6.79 9.98 -1.86
N VAL A 87 5.80 10.51 -1.15
CA VAL A 87 5.68 11.95 -0.87
C VAL A 87 6.79 12.40 0.08
N GLU A 88 7.06 11.63 1.11
CA GLU A 88 8.13 11.92 2.04
C GLU A 88 9.51 11.89 1.37
N ASP A 89 9.82 10.86 0.57
CA ASP A 89 11.06 10.76 -0.21
C ASP A 89 11.27 11.99 -1.10
N TYR A 90 10.20 12.42 -1.78
CA TYR A 90 10.25 13.62 -2.63
C TYR A 90 10.54 14.89 -1.83
N TYR A 91 9.92 15.05 -0.65
CA TYR A 91 10.08 16.24 0.19
C TYR A 91 11.45 16.28 0.89
N THR A 92 11.93 15.14 1.38
CA THR A 92 13.18 15.02 2.13
C THR A 92 14.44 14.92 1.26
N ASN A 93 14.30 14.96 -0.07
CA ASN A 93 15.38 14.77 -1.03
C ASN A 93 16.10 13.40 -0.87
N ASN A 94 15.33 12.34 -0.89
CA ASN A 94 15.80 10.94 -0.81
C ASN A 94 16.40 10.56 0.55
N LYS A 95 15.90 11.09 1.64
CA LYS A 95 16.20 10.64 3.00
C LYS A 95 15.10 9.71 3.50
N GLN A 96 14.84 8.65 2.74
CA GLN A 96 13.79 7.70 3.06
C GLN A 96 14.18 6.84 4.25
N THR A 97 13.32 6.81 5.27
CA THR A 97 13.49 6.01 6.48
C THR A 97 12.91 4.60 6.32
N TRP A 98 11.98 4.40 5.38
CA TRP A 98 11.14 3.21 5.23
C TRP A 98 10.28 2.91 6.46
N LEU A 99 9.99 3.95 7.23
CA LEU A 99 9.06 3.95 8.34
C LEU A 99 7.76 4.65 7.92
N CYS A 100 6.67 4.37 8.60
CA CYS A 100 5.40 5.05 8.42
C CYS A 100 4.88 5.46 9.80
N GLY A 101 4.62 6.75 9.99
CA GLY A 101 4.15 7.31 11.24
C GLY A 101 5.22 7.42 12.33
N GLU A 102 6.50 7.53 11.98
CA GLU A 102 7.58 7.70 12.95
C GLU A 102 7.48 9.02 13.71
N ASP A 103 6.96 10.06 13.07
CA ASP A 103 6.79 11.38 13.70
C ASP A 103 5.57 11.45 14.64
N VAL A 104 4.67 10.46 14.58
CA VAL A 104 3.44 10.43 15.39
C VAL A 104 3.43 9.31 16.43
N ASP A 105 4.26 8.31 16.30
CA ASP A 105 4.32 7.19 17.25
C ASP A 105 5.13 7.59 18.49
N ILE A 106 4.46 7.69 19.64
CA ILE A 106 5.09 8.02 20.92
C ILE A 106 5.15 6.83 21.90
N ARG A 107 4.84 5.62 21.42
CA ARG A 107 4.92 4.41 22.23
C ARG A 107 6.36 4.09 22.63
N ALA A 108 6.56 3.75 23.89
CA ALA A 108 7.90 3.34 24.34
C ALA A 108 8.39 2.07 23.62
N ASN A 109 9.62 2.09 23.13
CA ASN A 109 10.28 1.00 22.39
C ASN A 109 9.72 0.72 20.98
N HIS A 110 8.91 1.60 20.43
CA HIS A 110 8.54 1.60 19.02
C HIS A 110 9.31 2.69 18.27
N THR A 111 9.45 2.55 16.97
CA THR A 111 10.13 3.53 16.12
C THR A 111 9.18 4.19 15.14
N ALA A 112 8.05 3.57 14.87
CA ALA A 112 7.02 4.03 13.96
C ALA A 112 5.75 3.20 14.13
N LEU A 113 4.66 3.59 13.49
CA LEU A 113 3.45 2.77 13.42
C LEU A 113 3.66 1.52 12.58
N ARG A 114 4.45 1.63 11.50
CA ARG A 114 4.79 0.52 10.59
C ARG A 114 6.21 0.68 10.05
N SER A 115 6.83 -0.43 9.64
CA SER A 115 8.12 -0.46 8.95
C SER A 115 8.00 -1.20 7.63
N MET A 116 8.23 -0.51 6.51
CA MET A 116 8.19 -1.14 5.19
C MET A 116 9.41 -2.03 4.94
N SER A 117 10.55 -1.72 5.54
CA SER A 117 11.79 -2.51 5.41
C SER A 117 11.84 -3.72 6.33
N ASN A 118 11.04 -3.73 7.40
CA ASN A 118 10.91 -4.86 8.32
C ASN A 118 9.53 -4.86 8.99
N PRO A 119 8.47 -5.28 8.29
CA PRO A 119 7.10 -5.24 8.80
C PRO A 119 6.90 -5.99 10.11
N ASN A 120 7.67 -7.07 10.32
CA ASN A 120 7.58 -7.90 11.52
C ASN A 120 7.91 -7.16 12.82
N LEU A 121 8.66 -6.04 12.76
CA LEU A 121 8.94 -5.22 13.95
C LEU A 121 7.66 -4.67 14.58
N GLU A 122 6.66 -4.35 13.76
CA GLU A 122 5.38 -3.80 14.20
C GLU A 122 4.24 -4.83 14.06
N GLY A 123 4.57 -6.13 14.01
CA GLY A 123 3.59 -7.23 13.98
C GLY A 123 2.86 -7.41 12.66
N GLN A 124 3.36 -6.80 11.56
CA GLN A 124 2.80 -6.97 10.23
C GLN A 124 3.47 -8.13 9.49
N SER A 125 2.76 -8.72 8.51
CA SER A 125 3.31 -9.78 7.67
C SER A 125 4.26 -9.22 6.61
N ASP A 126 5.47 -9.79 6.50
CA ASP A 126 6.38 -9.53 5.38
C ASP A 126 6.28 -10.60 4.27
N THR A 127 5.57 -11.69 4.55
CA THR A 127 5.44 -12.85 3.68
C THR A 127 3.98 -13.30 3.60
N TYR A 128 3.43 -13.40 2.40
CA TYR A 128 2.08 -13.93 2.15
C TYR A 128 1.97 -15.38 2.66
N GLY A 129 0.98 -15.63 3.52
CA GLY A 129 0.84 -16.92 4.20
C GLY A 129 1.97 -17.27 5.16
N GLY A 130 2.79 -16.28 5.58
CA GLY A 130 3.92 -16.42 6.49
C GLY A 130 3.54 -16.32 7.97
N LEU A 131 4.54 -16.06 8.82
CA LEU A 131 4.41 -16.11 10.28
C LEU A 131 3.39 -15.13 10.85
N TYR A 132 3.33 -13.92 10.31
CA TYR A 132 2.42 -12.85 10.77
C TYR A 132 1.17 -12.71 9.90
N TRP A 133 0.99 -13.59 8.92
CA TRP A 133 -0.16 -13.53 8.01
C TRP A 133 -1.47 -13.74 8.78
N TYR A 134 -2.40 -12.78 8.64
CA TYR A 134 -3.78 -12.94 9.10
C TYR A 134 -4.57 -13.72 8.04
N GLU A 135 -5.10 -14.89 8.40
CA GLU A 135 -5.86 -15.73 7.48
C GLU A 135 -7.16 -15.06 7.02
N THR A 136 -7.32 -14.91 5.72
CA THR A 136 -8.45 -14.23 5.11
C THR A 136 -9.54 -15.20 4.61
N GLU A 137 -9.19 -16.47 4.37
CA GLU A 137 -10.16 -17.48 3.90
C GLU A 137 -11.19 -17.78 4.98
N GLY A 138 -12.47 -17.65 4.63
CA GLY A 138 -13.58 -17.86 5.58
C GLY A 138 -13.77 -16.77 6.63
N CYS A 139 -12.96 -15.70 6.60
CA CYS A 139 -13.09 -14.57 7.51
C CYS A 139 -14.30 -13.69 7.14
N THR A 140 -15.10 -13.29 8.12
CA THR A 140 -16.17 -12.30 7.96
C THR A 140 -15.66 -10.93 8.42
N PRO A 141 -15.54 -9.95 7.52
CA PRO A 141 -14.94 -8.66 7.85
C PRO A 141 -15.72 -7.88 8.92
N SER A 142 -15.02 -7.32 9.89
CA SER A 142 -15.57 -6.47 10.94
C SER A 142 -14.48 -5.55 11.52
N LYS A 143 -14.86 -4.48 12.20
CA LYS A 143 -13.90 -3.63 12.93
C LYS A 143 -13.09 -4.41 13.98
N ASN A 144 -13.68 -5.43 14.61
CA ASN A 144 -13.02 -6.18 15.67
C ASN A 144 -11.90 -7.10 15.19
N ASN A 145 -11.89 -7.45 13.90
CA ASN A 145 -10.85 -8.28 13.29
C ASN A 145 -10.08 -7.53 12.20
N ASP A 146 -10.06 -6.18 12.33
CA ASP A 146 -9.36 -5.33 11.38
C ASP A 146 -9.79 -5.62 9.93
N TYR A 147 -11.10 -5.79 9.72
CA TYR A 147 -11.68 -6.15 8.41
C TYR A 147 -10.98 -7.33 7.73
N CYS A 148 -10.65 -8.35 8.51
CA CYS A 148 -9.84 -9.50 8.13
C CYS A 148 -8.37 -9.16 7.90
N GLY A 149 -7.78 -8.40 8.82
CA GLY A 149 -6.35 -8.17 8.92
C GLY A 149 -5.79 -7.21 7.87
N VAL A 150 -6.54 -6.18 7.46
CA VAL A 150 -6.09 -5.26 6.39
C VAL A 150 -4.79 -4.56 6.74
N HIS A 151 -4.63 -4.08 7.98
CA HIS A 151 -3.37 -3.44 8.41
C HIS A 151 -2.26 -4.44 8.67
N THR A 152 -2.56 -5.66 9.10
CA THR A 152 -1.53 -6.70 9.32
C THR A 152 -0.95 -7.18 8.00
N ASN A 153 -1.80 -7.48 7.02
CA ASN A 153 -1.41 -8.06 5.74
C ASN A 153 -0.87 -7.02 4.74
N SER A 154 -1.11 -5.72 4.96
CA SER A 154 -0.53 -4.64 4.14
C SER A 154 0.99 -4.67 4.14
N GLY A 155 1.61 -5.20 5.19
CA GLY A 155 3.05 -5.36 5.29
C GLY A 155 3.67 -6.16 4.15
N VAL A 156 2.93 -7.11 3.56
CA VAL A 156 3.38 -7.87 2.36
C VAL A 156 3.63 -6.93 1.18
N LEU A 157 2.71 -5.97 0.92
CA LEU A 157 2.88 -5.00 -0.16
C LEU A 157 3.95 -3.97 0.18
N ASN A 158 4.03 -3.55 1.44
CA ASN A 158 5.04 -2.62 1.93
C ASN A 158 6.45 -3.19 1.74
N TYR A 159 6.68 -4.44 2.16
CA TYR A 159 7.97 -5.10 2.00
C TYR A 159 8.32 -5.39 0.54
N TRP A 160 7.34 -5.78 -0.28
CA TRP A 160 7.50 -5.91 -1.71
C TRP A 160 7.99 -4.59 -2.34
N PHE A 161 7.38 -3.46 -1.98
CA PHE A 161 7.75 -2.15 -2.52
C PHE A 161 9.15 -1.73 -2.08
N TYR A 162 9.48 -1.93 -0.81
CA TYR A 162 10.84 -1.72 -0.30
C TYR A 162 11.88 -2.51 -1.09
N LEU A 163 11.68 -3.82 -1.24
CA LEU A 163 12.59 -4.67 -2.00
C LEU A 163 12.67 -4.28 -3.47
N LEU A 164 11.58 -3.85 -4.07
CA LEU A 164 11.59 -3.37 -5.46
C LEU A 164 12.39 -2.07 -5.60
N CYS A 165 12.35 -1.19 -4.61
CA CYS A 165 13.11 0.06 -4.62
C CYS A 165 14.59 -0.15 -4.37
N GLU A 166 14.94 -0.80 -3.26
CA GLU A 166 16.30 -0.89 -2.73
C GLU A 166 17.03 -2.17 -3.18
N GLY A 167 16.27 -3.22 -3.47
CA GLY A 167 16.82 -4.56 -3.62
C GLY A 167 17.04 -5.23 -2.28
N GLY A 168 17.50 -6.47 -2.34
CA GLY A 168 17.80 -7.24 -1.14
C GLY A 168 17.96 -8.72 -1.42
N SER A 169 18.33 -9.47 -0.39
CA SER A 169 18.40 -10.92 -0.44
C SER A 169 18.16 -11.50 0.95
N GLY A 170 17.52 -12.65 1.01
CA GLY A 170 17.20 -13.30 2.28
C GLY A 170 16.54 -14.66 2.09
N ILE A 171 15.89 -15.10 3.15
CA ILE A 171 15.03 -16.28 3.17
C ILE A 171 13.71 -15.82 3.79
N ASN A 172 12.59 -16.03 3.08
CA ASN A 172 11.27 -15.65 3.58
C ASN A 172 10.69 -16.73 4.54
N ASP A 173 9.55 -16.46 5.14
CA ASP A 173 8.89 -17.37 6.10
C ASP A 173 8.50 -18.73 5.49
N LEU A 174 8.43 -18.82 4.17
CA LEU A 174 8.19 -20.08 3.45
C LEU A 174 9.49 -20.86 3.16
N ASN A 175 10.61 -20.48 3.79
CA ASN A 175 11.95 -21.05 3.60
C ASN A 175 12.47 -20.95 2.15
N LYS A 176 12.09 -19.92 1.41
CA LYS A 176 12.53 -19.67 0.04
C LYS A 176 13.61 -18.59 0.03
N SER A 177 14.77 -18.92 -0.52
CA SER A 177 15.84 -17.94 -0.72
C SER A 177 15.49 -17.03 -1.87
N TYR A 178 15.65 -15.73 -1.68
CA TYR A 178 15.37 -14.71 -2.71
C TYR A 178 16.54 -13.74 -2.90
N ARG A 179 16.55 -13.11 -4.06
CA ARG A 179 17.44 -12.00 -4.37
C ARG A 179 16.73 -11.05 -5.34
N VAL A 180 16.56 -9.81 -4.92
CA VAL A 180 15.92 -8.75 -5.70
C VAL A 180 16.95 -7.71 -6.08
N LYS A 181 16.91 -7.25 -7.33
CA LYS A 181 17.68 -6.10 -7.79
C LYS A 181 16.78 -4.87 -7.72
N GLY A 182 17.15 -3.88 -6.92
CA GLY A 182 16.41 -2.63 -6.82
C GLY A 182 16.35 -1.85 -8.14
N ILE A 183 15.25 -1.11 -8.35
CA ILE A 183 15.03 -0.26 -9.51
C ILE A 183 14.86 1.23 -9.14
N GLY A 184 14.94 1.55 -7.85
CA GLY A 184 14.74 2.88 -7.28
C GLY A 184 13.26 3.28 -7.17
N ILE A 185 12.97 4.11 -6.15
CA ILE A 185 11.61 4.50 -5.78
C ILE A 185 10.85 5.17 -6.93
N SER A 186 11.49 6.02 -7.72
CA SER A 186 10.86 6.72 -8.84
C SER A 186 10.33 5.79 -9.94
N ASN A 187 11.03 4.67 -10.24
CA ASN A 187 10.57 3.70 -11.23
C ASN A 187 9.52 2.77 -10.62
N ALA A 188 9.72 2.34 -9.38
CA ALA A 188 8.75 1.52 -8.64
C ALA A 188 7.40 2.24 -8.49
N ALA A 189 7.39 3.52 -8.10
CA ALA A 189 6.19 4.34 -7.99
C ALA A 189 5.40 4.46 -9.31
N LYS A 190 6.08 4.59 -10.45
CA LYS A 190 5.41 4.60 -11.77
C LYS A 190 4.70 3.28 -12.07
N ILE A 191 5.31 2.15 -11.70
CA ILE A 191 4.73 0.82 -11.88
C ILE A 191 3.48 0.67 -11.01
N VAL A 192 3.59 1.04 -9.72
CA VAL A 192 2.46 0.99 -8.78
C VAL A 192 1.32 1.89 -9.24
N TYR A 193 1.61 3.13 -9.61
CA TYR A 193 0.61 4.09 -10.09
C TYR A 193 -0.14 3.56 -11.33
N ARG A 194 0.58 3.00 -12.30
CA ARG A 194 -0.05 2.40 -13.49
C ARG A 194 -0.91 1.19 -13.11
N ALA A 195 -0.44 0.33 -12.21
CA ALA A 195 -1.20 -0.83 -11.75
C ALA A 195 -2.50 -0.40 -11.05
N GLU A 196 -2.42 0.56 -10.14
CA GLU A 196 -3.55 1.07 -9.37
C GLU A 196 -4.60 1.75 -10.24
N THR A 197 -4.16 2.64 -11.15
CA THR A 197 -5.09 3.49 -11.90
C THR A 197 -5.67 2.83 -13.15
N GLU A 198 -5.00 1.82 -13.70
CA GLU A 198 -5.37 1.25 -15.00
C GLU A 198 -5.78 -0.24 -14.95
N TYR A 199 -5.30 -1.01 -13.95
CA TYR A 199 -5.45 -2.47 -14.02
C TYR A 199 -6.14 -3.09 -12.82
N LEU A 200 -5.96 -2.57 -11.61
CA LEU A 200 -6.63 -3.08 -10.42
C LEU A 200 -8.14 -2.84 -10.46
N SER A 201 -8.88 -3.70 -9.80
CA SER A 201 -10.33 -3.63 -9.62
C SER A 201 -10.72 -3.79 -8.16
N ALA A 202 -11.96 -3.52 -7.82
CA ALA A 202 -12.45 -3.47 -6.45
C ALA A 202 -12.23 -4.74 -5.60
N THR A 203 -12.05 -5.89 -6.23
CA THR A 203 -11.84 -7.18 -5.56
C THR A 203 -10.48 -7.80 -5.84
N SER A 204 -9.53 -7.02 -6.34
CA SER A 204 -8.17 -7.51 -6.61
C SER A 204 -7.50 -8.00 -5.34
N ASN A 205 -6.87 -9.17 -5.42
CA ASN A 205 -6.08 -9.80 -4.38
C ASN A 205 -4.56 -9.65 -4.66
N PHE A 206 -3.68 -10.23 -3.83
CA PHE A 206 -2.23 -10.11 -4.04
C PHE A 206 -1.76 -10.77 -5.34
N ALA A 207 -2.39 -11.85 -5.81
CA ALA A 207 -2.08 -12.45 -7.10
C ALA A 207 -2.43 -11.50 -8.27
N ASP A 208 -3.55 -10.78 -8.16
CA ASP A 208 -3.95 -9.75 -9.12
C ASP A 208 -2.97 -8.55 -9.09
N MET A 209 -2.60 -8.08 -7.89
CA MET A 209 -1.63 -6.99 -7.73
C MET A 209 -0.29 -7.34 -8.38
N ARG A 210 0.18 -8.58 -8.18
CA ARG A 210 1.37 -9.10 -8.87
C ARG A 210 1.23 -9.04 -10.39
N ALA A 211 0.14 -9.53 -10.94
CA ALA A 211 -0.07 -9.54 -12.38
C ALA A 211 -0.18 -8.13 -12.95
N CYS A 212 -0.89 -7.23 -12.25
CA CYS A 212 -1.06 -5.83 -12.63
C CYS A 212 0.27 -5.08 -12.63
N THR A 213 1.14 -5.29 -11.61
CA THR A 213 2.46 -4.65 -11.55
C THR A 213 3.44 -5.19 -12.60
N LEU A 214 3.42 -6.48 -12.90
CA LEU A 214 4.18 -7.08 -14.00
C LEU A 214 3.76 -6.49 -15.35
N LYS A 215 2.45 -6.38 -15.58
CA LYS A 215 1.92 -5.74 -16.79
C LYS A 215 2.33 -4.28 -16.86
N ALA A 216 2.21 -3.53 -15.77
CA ALA A 216 2.60 -2.13 -15.70
C ALA A 216 4.09 -1.93 -16.01
N ALA A 217 4.97 -2.80 -15.48
CA ALA A 217 6.39 -2.77 -15.78
C ALA A 217 6.69 -3.03 -17.26
N ALA A 218 6.01 -4.02 -17.87
CA ALA A 218 6.17 -4.32 -19.30
C ALA A 218 5.70 -3.16 -20.18
N ASP A 219 4.58 -2.52 -19.84
CA ASP A 219 4.02 -1.41 -20.62
C ASP A 219 4.85 -0.13 -20.49
N LEU A 220 5.37 0.16 -19.29
CA LEU A 220 6.16 1.38 -19.04
C LEU A 220 7.61 1.25 -19.50
N PHE A 221 8.17 0.05 -19.43
CA PHE A 221 9.58 -0.21 -19.70
C PHE A 221 9.78 -1.37 -20.70
N PRO A 222 9.20 -1.30 -21.93
CA PRO A 222 9.17 -2.43 -22.87
C PRO A 222 10.55 -2.91 -23.31
N ASN A 223 11.56 -2.05 -23.24
CA ASN A 223 12.93 -2.38 -23.61
C ASN A 223 13.82 -2.72 -22.39
N ASN A 224 13.25 -2.86 -21.21
CA ASN A 224 14.01 -3.11 -19.98
C ASN A 224 13.49 -4.34 -19.24
N GLN A 225 13.80 -5.54 -19.76
CA GLN A 225 13.39 -6.80 -19.14
C GLN A 225 13.89 -6.95 -17.70
N SER A 226 14.96 -6.25 -17.30
CA SER A 226 15.47 -6.34 -15.93
C SER A 226 14.48 -5.76 -14.91
N TYR A 227 13.65 -4.79 -15.27
CA TYR A 227 12.64 -4.25 -14.38
C TYR A 227 11.49 -5.24 -14.16
N ASN A 228 11.04 -5.92 -15.23
CA ASN A 228 10.08 -7.02 -15.10
C ASN A 228 10.60 -8.14 -14.19
N ASN A 229 11.87 -8.50 -14.34
CA ASN A 229 12.49 -9.49 -13.48
C ASN A 229 12.52 -9.02 -12.02
N SER A 230 12.91 -7.77 -11.77
CA SER A 230 12.92 -7.20 -10.40
C SER A 230 11.52 -7.21 -9.76
N VAL A 231 10.47 -6.87 -10.52
CA VAL A 231 9.08 -6.95 -10.03
C VAL A 231 8.71 -8.39 -9.67
N ALA A 232 9.03 -9.36 -10.54
CA ALA A 232 8.76 -10.77 -10.30
C ALA A 232 9.53 -11.31 -9.09
N ASP A 233 10.81 -10.98 -9.00
CA ASP A 233 11.70 -11.41 -7.90
C ASP A 233 11.24 -10.83 -6.56
N ALA A 234 10.77 -9.57 -6.53
CA ALA A 234 10.23 -8.95 -5.33
C ALA A 234 8.93 -9.65 -4.88
N TRP A 235 8.03 -10.01 -5.79
CA TRP A 235 6.84 -10.79 -5.46
C TRP A 235 7.17 -12.20 -4.96
N TYR A 236 8.17 -12.84 -5.56
CA TYR A 236 8.67 -14.12 -5.08
C TYR A 236 9.23 -14.00 -3.65
N ALA A 237 9.96 -12.91 -3.37
CA ALA A 237 10.54 -12.66 -2.05
C ALA A 237 9.48 -12.59 -0.94
N VAL A 238 8.33 -11.97 -1.22
CA VAL A 238 7.21 -11.85 -0.26
C VAL A 238 6.20 -13.01 -0.37
N GLY A 239 6.54 -14.11 -1.04
CA GLY A 239 5.73 -15.33 -1.07
C GLY A 239 4.57 -15.34 -2.05
N VAL A 240 4.39 -14.31 -2.89
CA VAL A 240 3.34 -14.27 -3.91
C VAL A 240 3.87 -14.82 -5.23
N GLU A 241 3.64 -16.10 -5.46
CA GLU A 241 4.15 -16.84 -6.63
C GLU A 241 3.14 -16.97 -7.77
N ASN A 242 3.62 -17.54 -8.89
CA ASN A 242 2.75 -17.92 -10.00
C ASN A 242 1.85 -19.10 -9.60
N ASN A 243 0.64 -18.82 -9.16
CA ASN A 243 -0.52 -19.69 -9.29
C ASN A 243 -1.79 -18.90 -8.98
N PRO A 244 -2.79 -18.85 -9.82
CA PRO A 244 -3.34 -19.83 -10.72
C PRO A 244 -3.42 -19.35 -12.19
N PRO A 245 -3.92 -20.20 -13.13
CA PRO A 245 -4.10 -19.83 -14.51
C PRO A 245 -5.27 -18.84 -14.67
N TYR A 246 -5.04 -17.82 -15.51
CA TYR A 246 -6.02 -16.86 -16.01
C TYR A 246 -6.50 -15.75 -15.06
N ILE A 247 -5.75 -14.66 -15.04
CA ILE A 247 -6.30 -13.36 -14.68
C ILE A 247 -6.86 -12.73 -15.95
N GLN A 248 -8.19 -12.52 -16.00
CA GLN A 248 -8.77 -11.62 -16.97
C GLN A 248 -8.52 -10.19 -16.48
N ILE A 249 -7.48 -9.55 -17.00
CA ILE A 249 -7.29 -8.11 -16.81
C ILE A 249 -8.34 -7.42 -17.67
N ASN A 250 -9.47 -7.08 -17.07
CA ASN A 250 -10.50 -6.29 -17.72
C ASN A 250 -9.97 -4.87 -17.90
N LYS A 251 -9.63 -4.50 -19.14
CA LYS A 251 -9.42 -3.10 -19.47
C LYS A 251 -10.70 -2.35 -19.10
N LYS A 252 -10.64 -1.34 -18.24
CA LYS A 252 -11.75 -0.41 -18.05
C LYS A 252 -12.06 0.19 -19.42
N THR A 253 -13.15 -0.22 -20.03
CA THR A 253 -13.72 0.50 -21.15
C THR A 253 -14.36 1.75 -20.57
N ASP A 254 -13.94 2.92 -21.09
CA ASP A 254 -14.52 4.22 -20.78
C ASP A 254 -15.98 4.26 -21.23
N GLU A 255 -16.88 3.72 -20.41
CA GLU A 255 -18.32 3.99 -20.54
C GLU A 255 -18.85 4.36 -19.16
N PHE A 256 -18.72 5.66 -18.84
CA PHE A 256 -19.59 6.27 -17.84
C PHE A 256 -20.92 6.59 -18.52
N PRO A 257 -22.06 6.08 -18.02
CA PRO A 257 -23.34 6.58 -18.48
C PRO A 257 -23.46 8.05 -18.07
N ILE A 258 -23.66 8.91 -19.04
CA ILE A 258 -24.10 10.30 -18.86
C ILE A 258 -25.53 10.24 -18.35
N VAL A 259 -25.77 10.60 -17.11
CA VAL A 259 -27.08 11.03 -16.62
C VAL A 259 -26.91 12.33 -15.86
#